data_1ed8704ba1e08f0327c560699b7e5f29
#
_entry.id   1ed8704ba1e08f0327c560699b7e5f29
#
_cell.length_a   1.000
_cell.length_b   1.000
_cell.length_c   1.000
_cell.angle_alpha   90.00
_cell.angle_beta   90.00
_cell.angle_gamma   90.00
#
_symmetry.space_group_name_H-M   'P 1'
#
loop_
_entity.id
_entity.type
_entity.pdbx_description
1 polymer ?
#
loop_
_entity_poly.entity_id
_entity_poly.type
_entity_poly.pdbx_seq_one_letter_code
_entity_poly.pdbx_strand_id
1 'polypeptide(L)'
;MAGLPLILLGAPAIANDDRGDGHRSPKKVWPRSVYPPRSAVRRAQRFAASRGDVSFAVIDRSLGLRGYAYDRQFSSASVSKALLLAAELRRLDREGLPLDGETRALLQPMVTYSDNRAADAIYARVGDEGLEEVAERAGMSDFEPTPGFWGGDRITAADMARFFYRLNGNLPALYRAYAKRLLARIAPVERWGIPEAIGHGWSSWFKGGWRPPGGKHNSGPVTHQAALLVHRRGERLALAVLTDEAPWGGGGFATIESLADRLLSSTPPHRGGWPVP
;
A
#
# COMPACT_ATOMS: atom_id res chain seq x y z
N MET A 1 63.02 28.89 60.53
CA MET A 1 61.99 28.21 59.73
C MET A 1 60.68 28.94 60.03
N ALA A 2 60.25 29.77 59.07
CA ALA A 2 59.22 30.74 59.26
C ALA A 2 57.87 30.22 58.75
N GLY A 3 56.84 30.23 59.65
CA GLY A 3 55.50 29.94 59.30
C GLY A 3 54.77 31.23 58.88
N LEU A 4 54.08 31.21 57.74
CA LEU A 4 53.25 32.30 57.23
C LEU A 4 51.80 32.11 57.65
N PRO A 5 51.07 33.13 58.00
CA PRO A 5 49.70 33.05 58.44
C PRO A 5 48.72 33.07 57.23
N LEU A 6 47.65 32.28 57.36
CA LEU A 6 46.55 32.15 56.44
C LEU A 6 45.58 33.32 56.66
N ILE A 7 45.40 34.17 55.65
CA ILE A 7 44.40 35.25 55.65
C ILE A 7 43.06 34.72 55.09
N LEU A 8 42.00 34.67 55.89
CA LEU A 8 40.66 34.41 55.45
C LEU A 8 40.05 35.70 54.93
N LEU A 9 39.79 35.75 53.62
CA LEU A 9 39.02 36.80 52.96
C LEU A 9 37.55 36.31 52.86
N GLY A 10 36.68 37.04 53.55
CA GLY A 10 35.24 36.84 53.51
C GLY A 10 34.65 37.20 52.14
N ALA A 11 33.80 36.32 51.60
CA ALA A 11 33.05 36.57 50.40
C ALA A 11 31.80 37.42 50.73
N PRO A 12 31.40 38.40 49.87
CA PRO A 12 30.15 39.14 50.04
C PRO A 12 28.95 38.26 49.67
N ALA A 13 27.88 38.37 50.44
CA ALA A 13 26.57 37.78 50.19
C ALA A 13 25.96 38.39 48.92
N ILE A 14 25.68 37.53 47.91
CA ILE A 14 24.94 37.94 46.73
C ILE A 14 23.46 37.68 47.02
N ALA A 15 22.68 38.73 46.99
CA ALA A 15 21.22 38.69 47.10
C ALA A 15 20.62 37.90 45.93
N ASN A 16 19.80 36.89 46.23
CA ASN A 16 18.99 36.22 45.26
C ASN A 16 17.86 37.14 44.79
N ASP A 17 17.96 37.68 43.57
CA ASP A 17 16.88 38.31 42.84
C ASP A 17 16.12 37.20 42.03
N ASP A 18 15.11 36.63 42.69
CA ASP A 18 14.26 35.58 42.11
C ASP A 18 13.21 36.25 41.20
N ARG A 19 13.65 36.70 40.02
CA ARG A 19 12.73 37.02 38.92
C ARG A 19 12.68 35.82 37.99
N GLY A 20 11.70 34.96 38.23
CA GLY A 20 11.34 33.84 37.39
C GLY A 20 11.00 34.27 35.96
N ASP A 21 11.99 34.37 35.11
CA ASP A 21 11.79 34.42 33.69
C ASP A 21 11.49 32.99 33.20
N GLY A 22 10.16 32.70 33.13
CA GLY A 22 9.65 31.44 32.61
C GLY A 22 9.98 31.24 31.14
N HIS A 23 11.24 30.94 30.83
CA HIS A 23 11.62 30.41 29.54
C HIS A 23 11.01 29.01 29.37
N ARG A 24 9.70 28.99 29.01
CA ARG A 24 9.08 27.79 28.47
C ARG A 24 9.81 27.48 27.17
N SER A 25 10.72 26.52 27.22
CA SER A 25 11.29 25.93 26.01
C SER A 25 10.16 25.66 25.02
N PRO A 26 10.25 26.09 23.76
CA PRO A 26 9.20 25.87 22.79
C PRO A 26 8.91 24.38 22.73
N LYS A 27 7.65 23.99 23.04
CA LYS A 27 7.22 22.61 22.91
C LYS A 27 7.58 22.16 21.50
N LYS A 28 8.51 21.21 21.38
CA LYS A 28 8.90 20.61 20.12
C LYS A 28 7.63 20.06 19.47
N VAL A 29 7.08 20.80 18.53
CA VAL A 29 5.90 20.33 17.74
C VAL A 29 6.46 19.29 16.78
N TRP A 30 6.37 18.03 17.17
CA TRP A 30 6.72 16.93 16.27
C TRP A 30 5.74 16.97 15.09
N PRO A 31 6.24 16.91 13.85
CA PRO A 31 5.36 16.86 12.70
C PRO A 31 4.39 15.69 12.88
N ARG A 32 3.09 15.92 12.64
CA ARG A 32 2.06 14.88 12.74
C ARG A 32 2.50 13.70 11.88
N SER A 33 2.45 12.50 12.46
CA SER A 33 2.73 11.27 11.74
C SER A 33 1.84 11.19 10.50
N VAL A 34 2.40 10.83 9.36
CA VAL A 34 1.65 10.59 8.13
C VAL A 34 1.00 9.20 8.12
N TYR A 35 1.31 8.36 9.10
CA TYR A 35 0.69 7.05 9.24
C TYR A 35 -0.72 7.17 9.82
N PRO A 36 -1.66 6.30 9.39
CA PRO A 36 -3.00 6.26 9.92
C PRO A 36 -2.99 6.04 11.44
N PRO A 37 -3.50 6.97 12.26
CA PRO A 37 -3.60 6.74 13.69
C PRO A 37 -4.67 5.66 13.99
N ARG A 38 -4.61 5.06 15.16
CA ARG A 38 -5.59 4.03 15.57
C ARG A 38 -7.04 4.52 15.46
N SER A 39 -7.30 5.81 15.69
CA SER A 39 -8.63 6.40 15.53
C SER A 39 -9.11 6.40 14.07
N ALA A 40 -8.23 6.65 13.10
CA ALA A 40 -8.55 6.57 11.68
C ALA A 40 -8.89 5.13 11.28
N VAL A 41 -8.08 4.16 11.73
CA VAL A 41 -8.35 2.73 11.50
C VAL A 41 -9.70 2.33 12.08
N ARG A 42 -10.04 2.73 13.32
CA ARG A 42 -11.36 2.46 13.90
C ARG A 42 -12.53 3.09 13.12
N ARG A 43 -12.34 4.30 12.55
CA ARG A 43 -13.39 4.90 11.68
C ARG A 43 -13.55 4.11 10.38
N ALA A 44 -12.44 3.68 9.78
CA ALA A 44 -12.45 2.82 8.59
C ALA A 44 -13.10 1.46 8.87
N GLN A 45 -12.81 0.82 10.02
CA GLN A 45 -13.44 -0.43 10.44
C GLN A 45 -14.97 -0.30 10.57
N ARG A 46 -15.46 0.76 11.22
CA ARG A 46 -16.92 1.00 11.32
C ARG A 46 -17.56 1.21 9.95
N PHE A 47 -16.89 1.93 9.05
CA PHE A 47 -17.39 2.12 7.69
C PHE A 47 -17.40 0.80 6.94
N ALA A 48 -16.32 0.01 6.97
CA ALA A 48 -16.27 -1.31 6.32
C ALA A 48 -17.37 -2.24 6.84
N ALA A 49 -17.60 -2.28 8.17
CA ALA A 49 -18.63 -3.10 8.78
C ALA A 49 -20.07 -2.69 8.41
N SER A 50 -20.30 -1.47 7.91
CA SER A 50 -21.60 -1.00 7.42
C SER A 50 -21.82 -1.23 5.92
N ARG A 51 -20.85 -1.80 5.23
CA ARG A 51 -20.92 -2.17 3.81
C ARG A 51 -21.16 -3.69 3.69
N GLY A 52 -21.20 -4.19 2.46
CA GLY A 52 -21.25 -5.62 2.18
C GLY A 52 -19.97 -6.35 2.59
N ASP A 53 -19.55 -7.28 1.79
CA ASP A 53 -18.31 -8.02 2.02
C ASP A 53 -17.09 -7.15 1.67
N VAL A 54 -16.63 -6.41 2.66
CA VAL A 54 -15.49 -5.50 2.56
C VAL A 54 -14.39 -5.91 3.53
N SER A 55 -13.17 -5.93 3.07
CA SER A 55 -11.96 -6.18 3.83
C SER A 55 -10.92 -5.11 3.54
N PHE A 56 -10.15 -4.71 4.52
CA PHE A 56 -8.97 -3.89 4.27
C PHE A 56 -7.84 -4.20 5.24
N ALA A 57 -6.62 -3.97 4.77
CA ALA A 57 -5.40 -4.07 5.57
C ALA A 57 -4.50 -2.88 5.30
N VAL A 58 -3.92 -2.32 6.36
CA VAL A 58 -2.85 -1.33 6.29
C VAL A 58 -1.64 -1.83 7.06
N ILE A 59 -0.46 -1.74 6.46
CA ILE A 59 0.82 -2.06 7.09
C ILE A 59 1.70 -0.82 7.06
N ASP A 60 2.24 -0.44 8.20
CA ASP A 60 3.27 0.58 8.32
C ASP A 60 4.31 0.20 9.39
N ARG A 61 5.43 0.92 9.42
CA ARG A 61 6.52 0.67 10.35
C ARG A 61 6.14 0.94 11.81
N SER A 62 5.13 1.80 12.03
CA SER A 62 4.78 2.30 13.37
C SER A 62 3.94 1.30 14.16
N LEU A 63 2.92 0.71 13.51
CA LEU A 63 1.90 -0.08 14.18
C LEU A 63 1.69 -1.48 13.55
N GLY A 64 2.48 -1.83 12.53
CA GLY A 64 2.37 -3.13 11.85
C GLY A 64 1.07 -3.29 11.05
N LEU A 65 0.60 -4.52 10.93
CA LEU A 65 -0.63 -4.89 10.22
C LEU A 65 -1.87 -4.55 11.05
N ARG A 66 -2.82 -3.84 10.45
CA ARG A 66 -4.12 -3.47 11.02
C ARG A 66 -5.16 -3.43 9.91
N GLY A 67 -6.42 -3.68 10.22
CA GLY A 67 -7.47 -3.67 9.22
C GLY A 67 -8.82 -4.11 9.76
N TYR A 68 -9.67 -4.56 8.85
CA TYR A 68 -10.99 -5.14 9.12
C TYR A 68 -11.15 -6.38 8.25
N ALA A 69 -11.50 -7.52 8.84
CA ALA A 69 -11.66 -8.81 8.16
C ALA A 69 -10.51 -9.08 7.16
N TYR A 70 -9.29 -8.68 7.51
CA TYR A 70 -8.17 -8.63 6.60
C TYR A 70 -7.62 -10.00 6.19
N ASP A 71 -8.02 -11.05 6.87
CA ASP A 71 -7.77 -12.47 6.61
C ASP A 71 -8.87 -13.14 5.76
N ARG A 72 -9.96 -12.42 5.46
CA ARG A 72 -11.01 -12.93 4.59
C ARG A 72 -10.52 -13.07 3.16
N GLN A 73 -10.77 -14.24 2.56
CA GLN A 73 -10.40 -14.54 1.19
C GLN A 73 -11.39 -13.99 0.16
N PHE A 74 -10.84 -13.47 -0.95
CA PHE A 74 -11.55 -13.03 -2.14
C PHE A 74 -10.90 -13.60 -3.38
N SER A 75 -11.66 -13.71 -4.48
CA SER A 75 -11.09 -13.99 -5.80
C SER A 75 -10.32 -12.76 -6.31
N SER A 76 -9.07 -12.93 -6.73
CA SER A 76 -8.11 -11.85 -6.95
C SER A 76 -8.46 -10.83 -8.04
N ALA A 77 -9.17 -11.23 -9.09
CA ALA A 77 -9.31 -10.44 -10.30
C ALA A 77 -7.94 -9.88 -10.77
N SER A 78 -7.91 -8.66 -11.33
CA SER A 78 -6.69 -8.10 -11.93
C SER A 78 -5.64 -7.59 -10.93
N VAL A 79 -5.85 -7.66 -9.61
CA VAL A 79 -4.77 -7.30 -8.67
C VAL A 79 -3.64 -8.33 -8.70
N SER A 80 -3.93 -9.61 -9.05
CA SER A 80 -2.92 -10.66 -9.26
C SER A 80 -1.94 -10.36 -10.39
N LYS A 81 -2.24 -9.43 -11.30
CA LYS A 81 -1.29 -9.00 -12.33
C LYS A 81 -0.02 -8.34 -11.75
N ALA A 82 -0.10 -7.84 -10.50
CA ALA A 82 1.11 -7.40 -9.79
C ALA A 82 1.99 -8.58 -9.37
N LEU A 83 1.37 -9.74 -9.05
CA LEU A 83 2.09 -10.98 -8.77
C LEU A 83 2.67 -11.56 -10.06
N LEU A 84 1.88 -11.58 -11.16
CA LEU A 84 2.36 -12.01 -12.49
C LEU A 84 3.57 -11.20 -12.97
N LEU A 85 3.54 -9.87 -12.78
CA LEU A 85 4.69 -9.01 -13.05
C LEU A 85 5.93 -9.45 -12.26
N ALA A 86 5.77 -9.70 -10.96
CA ALA A 86 6.88 -10.14 -10.12
C ALA A 86 7.37 -11.53 -10.52
N ALA A 87 6.47 -12.47 -10.78
CA ALA A 87 6.78 -13.84 -11.18
C ALA A 87 7.59 -13.90 -12.48
N GLU A 88 7.15 -13.18 -13.52
CA GLU A 88 7.86 -13.14 -14.80
C GLU A 88 9.25 -12.50 -14.67
N LEU A 89 9.37 -11.39 -13.96
CA LEU A 89 10.68 -10.76 -13.76
C LEU A 89 11.62 -11.64 -12.92
N ARG A 90 11.08 -12.42 -11.98
CA ARG A 90 11.86 -13.40 -11.22
C ARG A 90 12.27 -14.59 -12.05
N ARG A 91 11.38 -15.07 -12.95
CA ARG A 91 11.72 -16.11 -13.93
C ARG A 91 12.91 -15.66 -14.79
N LEU A 92 12.84 -14.44 -15.36
CA LEU A 92 13.93 -13.89 -16.17
C LEU A 92 15.25 -13.78 -15.38
N ASP A 93 15.20 -13.31 -14.13
CA ASP A 93 16.37 -13.17 -13.25
C ASP A 93 17.01 -14.54 -12.93
N ARG A 94 16.19 -15.53 -12.61
CA ARG A 94 16.63 -16.91 -12.31
C ARG A 94 17.26 -17.60 -13.51
N GLU A 95 16.70 -17.39 -14.70
CA GLU A 95 17.17 -18.00 -15.96
C GLU A 95 18.29 -17.20 -16.62
N GLY A 96 18.68 -16.05 -16.05
CA GLY A 96 19.68 -15.16 -16.65
C GLY A 96 19.24 -14.53 -17.97
N LEU A 97 17.93 -14.47 -18.23
CA LEU A 97 17.37 -13.94 -19.47
C LEU A 97 17.20 -12.41 -19.41
N PRO A 98 17.45 -11.70 -20.49
CA PRO A 98 17.22 -10.27 -20.55
C PRO A 98 15.72 -9.96 -20.60
N LEU A 99 15.33 -8.80 -20.08
CA LEU A 99 14.01 -8.24 -20.31
C LEU A 99 13.97 -7.66 -21.73
N ASP A 100 13.59 -8.49 -22.69
CA ASP A 100 13.54 -8.19 -24.12
C ASP A 100 12.33 -7.36 -24.56
N GLY A 101 12.24 -7.07 -25.87
CA GLY A 101 11.14 -6.29 -26.44
C GLY A 101 9.79 -7.01 -26.39
N GLU A 102 9.78 -8.33 -26.59
CA GLU A 102 8.56 -9.14 -26.55
C GLU A 102 7.96 -9.17 -25.14
N THR A 103 8.77 -9.46 -24.14
CA THR A 103 8.33 -9.47 -22.74
C THR A 103 7.84 -8.08 -22.29
N ARG A 104 8.52 -7.01 -22.72
CA ARG A 104 8.05 -5.63 -22.44
C ARG A 104 6.69 -5.34 -23.09
N ALA A 105 6.46 -5.83 -24.32
CA ALA A 105 5.21 -5.66 -25.05
C ALA A 105 4.03 -6.38 -24.36
N LEU A 106 4.30 -7.41 -23.56
CA LEU A 106 3.29 -8.06 -22.71
C LEU A 106 3.15 -7.37 -21.35
N LEU A 107 4.24 -7.15 -20.62
CA LEU A 107 4.19 -6.61 -19.25
C LEU A 107 3.61 -5.19 -19.19
N GLN A 108 3.89 -4.35 -20.17
CA GLN A 108 3.40 -2.98 -20.19
C GLN A 108 1.88 -2.92 -20.23
N PRO A 109 1.15 -3.43 -21.26
CA PRO A 109 -0.32 -3.37 -21.29
C PRO A 109 -0.95 -4.18 -20.15
N MET A 110 -0.38 -5.34 -19.76
CA MET A 110 -0.88 -6.11 -18.62
C MET A 110 -0.99 -5.27 -17.35
N VAL A 111 0.02 -4.48 -17.04
CA VAL A 111 0.06 -3.70 -15.82
C VAL A 111 -0.69 -2.38 -15.97
N THR A 112 -0.40 -1.62 -17.05
CA THR A 112 -0.86 -0.23 -17.17
C THR A 112 -2.31 -0.11 -17.63
N TYR A 113 -2.79 -1.02 -18.49
CA TYR A 113 -4.17 -1.08 -19.01
C TYR A 113 -4.96 -2.28 -18.50
N SER A 114 -4.37 -3.08 -17.63
CA SER A 114 -5.01 -4.28 -17.11
C SER A 114 -5.39 -5.31 -18.20
N ASP A 115 -4.60 -5.38 -19.29
CA ASP A 115 -4.86 -6.26 -20.43
C ASP A 115 -4.86 -7.74 -20.00
N ASN A 116 -5.95 -8.46 -20.31
CA ASN A 116 -6.12 -9.87 -19.92
C ASN A 116 -5.35 -10.81 -20.85
N ARG A 117 -5.25 -10.51 -22.17
CA ARG A 117 -4.52 -11.37 -23.11
C ARG A 117 -3.04 -11.37 -22.79
N ALA A 118 -2.50 -10.19 -22.48
CA ALA A 118 -1.12 -10.09 -22.01
C ALA A 118 -0.90 -10.84 -20.70
N ALA A 119 -1.86 -10.79 -19.78
CA ALA A 119 -1.80 -11.55 -18.53
C ALA A 119 -1.85 -13.06 -18.76
N ASP A 120 -2.72 -13.55 -19.66
CA ASP A 120 -2.80 -14.96 -20.03
C ASP A 120 -1.47 -15.45 -20.65
N ALA A 121 -0.84 -14.63 -21.49
CA ALA A 121 0.47 -14.96 -22.09
C ALA A 121 1.59 -15.01 -21.05
N ILE A 122 1.61 -14.10 -20.09
CA ILE A 122 2.58 -14.14 -18.97
C ILE A 122 2.29 -15.32 -18.06
N TYR A 123 1.03 -15.57 -17.71
CA TYR A 123 0.65 -16.72 -16.89
C TYR A 123 1.05 -18.06 -17.51
N ALA A 124 0.93 -18.20 -18.84
CA ALA A 124 1.40 -19.38 -19.56
C ALA A 124 2.92 -19.63 -19.40
N ARG A 125 3.70 -18.59 -19.07
CA ARG A 125 5.16 -18.70 -18.86
C ARG A 125 5.52 -19.02 -17.39
N VAL A 126 4.75 -18.50 -16.45
CA VAL A 126 5.09 -18.59 -15.01
C VAL A 126 4.28 -19.64 -14.27
N GLY A 127 3.06 -19.93 -14.72
CA GLY A 127 2.16 -20.90 -14.10
C GLY A 127 1.74 -20.54 -12.67
N ASP A 128 1.04 -21.48 -12.03
CA ASP A 128 0.67 -21.38 -10.62
C ASP A 128 1.90 -21.38 -9.73
N GLU A 129 2.91 -22.20 -10.03
CA GLU A 129 4.15 -22.28 -9.28
C GLU A 129 4.88 -20.93 -9.16
N GLY A 130 4.90 -20.14 -10.25
CA GLY A 130 5.50 -18.81 -10.22
C GLY A 130 4.74 -17.82 -9.35
N LEU A 131 3.41 -17.95 -9.27
CA LEU A 131 2.58 -17.15 -8.38
C LEU A 131 2.77 -17.56 -6.91
N GLU A 132 2.83 -18.87 -6.62
CA GLU A 132 3.12 -19.41 -5.29
C GLU A 132 4.51 -18.98 -4.80
N GLU A 133 5.55 -19.03 -5.64
CA GLU A 133 6.89 -18.54 -5.28
C GLU A 133 6.87 -17.06 -4.86
N VAL A 134 6.12 -16.23 -5.59
CA VAL A 134 5.98 -14.82 -5.26
C VAL A 134 5.19 -14.64 -3.97
N ALA A 135 4.11 -15.39 -3.77
CA ALA A 135 3.27 -15.35 -2.58
C ALA A 135 4.06 -15.75 -1.32
N GLU A 136 4.82 -16.86 -1.37
CA GLU A 136 5.69 -17.31 -0.29
C GLU A 136 6.72 -16.23 0.09
N ARG A 137 7.44 -15.70 -0.89
CA ARG A 137 8.42 -14.64 -0.69
C ARG A 137 7.81 -13.37 -0.07
N ALA A 138 6.61 -13.02 -0.48
CA ALA A 138 5.89 -11.87 0.05
C ALA A 138 5.33 -12.13 1.47
N GLY A 139 5.28 -13.39 1.92
CA GLY A 139 4.65 -13.80 3.17
C GLY A 139 3.13 -13.73 3.09
N MET A 140 2.56 -14.10 1.94
CA MET A 140 1.11 -14.22 1.71
C MET A 140 0.67 -15.60 2.20
N SER A 141 0.31 -15.68 3.48
CA SER A 141 0.03 -16.96 4.17
C SER A 141 -1.29 -17.61 3.78
N ASP A 142 -2.19 -16.83 3.19
CA ASP A 142 -3.56 -17.26 2.86
C ASP A 142 -3.80 -17.21 1.33
N PHE A 143 -2.71 -17.16 0.55
CA PHE A 143 -2.79 -17.24 -0.90
C PHE A 143 -3.04 -18.68 -1.35
N GLU A 144 -4.02 -18.87 -2.25
CA GLU A 144 -4.33 -20.15 -2.86
C GLU A 144 -4.50 -19.94 -4.38
N PRO A 145 -3.71 -20.60 -5.23
CA PRO A 145 -3.88 -20.49 -6.67
C PRO A 145 -5.19 -21.18 -7.09
N THR A 146 -5.82 -20.67 -8.14
CA THR A 146 -6.90 -21.35 -8.83
C THR A 146 -6.33 -21.97 -10.11
N PRO A 147 -6.16 -23.29 -10.18
CA PRO A 147 -5.46 -23.94 -11.29
C PRO A 147 -5.96 -23.49 -12.65
N GLY A 148 -5.04 -22.96 -13.47
CA GLY A 148 -5.36 -22.50 -14.81
C GLY A 148 -6.06 -21.14 -14.90
N PHE A 149 -6.27 -20.42 -13.79
CA PHE A 149 -7.01 -19.15 -13.80
C PHE A 149 -6.49 -18.13 -12.79
N TRP A 150 -5.45 -17.38 -13.13
CA TRP A 150 -4.83 -16.34 -12.31
C TRP A 150 -5.81 -15.31 -11.72
N GLY A 151 -6.92 -15.01 -12.41
CA GLY A 151 -7.93 -14.05 -11.91
C GLY A 151 -8.88 -14.64 -10.86
N GLY A 152 -8.80 -15.95 -10.61
CA GLY A 152 -9.55 -16.69 -9.62
C GLY A 152 -8.81 -16.93 -8.31
N ASP A 153 -7.47 -16.70 -8.29
CA ASP A 153 -6.65 -16.94 -7.11
C ASP A 153 -7.27 -16.35 -5.85
N ARG A 154 -7.16 -17.09 -4.75
CA ARG A 154 -7.67 -16.65 -3.46
C ARG A 154 -6.63 -15.78 -2.78
N ILE A 155 -7.03 -14.58 -2.43
CA ILE A 155 -6.18 -13.59 -1.77
C ILE A 155 -6.89 -12.97 -0.57
N THR A 156 -6.11 -12.46 0.38
CA THR A 156 -6.61 -11.65 1.49
C THR A 156 -6.09 -10.21 1.41
N ALA A 157 -6.75 -9.28 2.08
CA ALA A 157 -6.23 -7.91 2.17
C ALA A 157 -4.88 -7.87 2.90
N ALA A 158 -4.67 -8.75 3.89
CA ALA A 158 -3.40 -8.88 4.58
C ALA A 158 -2.28 -9.32 3.64
N ASP A 159 -2.53 -10.30 2.76
CA ASP A 159 -1.56 -10.80 1.80
C ASP A 159 -1.16 -9.72 0.79
N MET A 160 -2.15 -9.05 0.20
CA MET A 160 -1.88 -7.98 -0.75
C MET A 160 -1.15 -6.79 -0.10
N ALA A 161 -1.48 -6.47 1.15
CA ALA A 161 -0.74 -5.44 1.89
C ALA A 161 0.71 -5.89 2.17
N ARG A 162 0.96 -7.16 2.53
CA ARG A 162 2.32 -7.72 2.70
C ARG A 162 3.11 -7.67 1.39
N PHE A 163 2.50 -8.10 0.27
CA PHE A 163 3.13 -8.05 -1.05
C PHE A 163 3.58 -6.63 -1.40
N PHE A 164 2.68 -5.65 -1.32
CA PHE A 164 3.00 -4.27 -1.66
C PHE A 164 3.97 -3.63 -0.66
N TYR A 165 3.86 -3.92 0.64
CA TYR A 165 4.81 -3.41 1.63
C TYR A 165 6.24 -3.92 1.38
N ARG A 166 6.38 -5.15 0.90
CA ARG A 166 7.65 -5.78 0.54
C ARG A 166 7.98 -5.69 -0.94
N LEU A 167 7.32 -4.83 -1.71
CA LEU A 167 7.44 -4.74 -3.17
C LEU A 167 8.90 -4.72 -3.66
N ASN A 168 9.77 -3.96 -3.00
CA ASN A 168 11.18 -3.91 -3.39
C ASN A 168 11.93 -5.25 -3.19
N GLY A 169 11.54 -6.05 -2.21
CA GLY A 169 12.11 -7.38 -1.95
C GLY A 169 11.52 -8.48 -2.84
N ASN A 170 10.27 -8.28 -3.28
CA ASN A 170 9.58 -9.22 -4.18
C ASN A 170 10.06 -9.10 -5.64
N LEU A 171 10.63 -7.94 -6.00
CA LEU A 171 11.13 -7.66 -7.34
C LEU A 171 12.65 -7.85 -7.40
N PRO A 172 13.20 -8.54 -8.43
CA PRO A 172 14.63 -8.63 -8.65
C PRO A 172 15.26 -7.24 -8.76
N ALA A 173 16.46 -7.09 -8.22
CA ALA A 173 17.15 -5.79 -8.19
C ALA A 173 17.31 -5.19 -9.60
N LEU A 174 17.65 -6.02 -10.58
CA LEU A 174 17.88 -5.66 -11.97
C LEU A 174 16.63 -5.03 -12.62
N TYR A 175 15.44 -5.55 -12.33
CA TYR A 175 14.19 -5.16 -12.99
C TYR A 175 13.29 -4.26 -12.12
N ARG A 176 13.68 -4.00 -10.88
CA ARG A 176 12.86 -3.25 -9.90
C ARG A 176 12.42 -1.88 -10.40
N ALA A 177 13.33 -1.14 -10.99
CA ALA A 177 13.03 0.21 -11.52
C ALA A 177 11.98 0.15 -12.65
N TYR A 178 12.07 -0.86 -13.52
CA TYR A 178 11.11 -1.09 -14.59
C TYR A 178 9.72 -1.44 -14.03
N ALA A 179 9.64 -2.43 -13.16
CA ALA A 179 8.38 -2.85 -12.56
C ALA A 179 7.68 -1.70 -11.82
N LYS A 180 8.42 -0.96 -11.01
CA LYS A 180 7.88 0.21 -10.30
C LYS A 180 7.41 1.30 -11.24
N ARG A 181 8.08 1.50 -12.38
CA ARG A 181 7.60 2.45 -13.40
C ARG A 181 6.23 2.05 -13.95
N LEU A 182 6.00 0.76 -14.21
CA LEU A 182 4.71 0.26 -14.68
C LEU A 182 3.61 0.49 -13.63
N LEU A 183 3.85 0.09 -12.37
CA LEU A 183 2.89 0.24 -11.26
C LEU A 183 2.62 1.70 -10.88
N ALA A 184 3.51 2.64 -11.23
CA ALA A 184 3.31 4.09 -11.04
C ALA A 184 2.57 4.74 -12.23
N ARG A 185 2.61 4.13 -13.42
CA ARG A 185 2.06 4.67 -14.67
C ARG A 185 0.80 3.93 -15.14
N ILE A 186 -0.03 3.55 -14.18
CA ILE A 186 -1.35 2.99 -14.48
C ILE A 186 -2.16 4.01 -15.30
N ALA A 187 -2.80 3.53 -16.37
CA ALA A 187 -3.58 4.37 -17.28
C ALA A 187 -4.71 5.12 -16.54
N PRO A 188 -5.09 6.34 -16.97
CA PRO A 188 -6.11 7.13 -16.29
C PRO A 188 -7.44 6.38 -16.06
N VAL A 189 -7.86 5.56 -17.02
CA VAL A 189 -9.10 4.76 -16.93
C VAL A 189 -9.05 3.70 -15.82
N GLU A 190 -7.86 3.25 -15.42
CA GLU A 190 -7.63 2.29 -14.33
C GLU A 190 -7.17 2.99 -13.03
N ARG A 191 -7.14 4.34 -13.02
CA ARG A 191 -6.68 5.14 -11.90
C ARG A 191 -7.89 5.67 -11.12
N TRP A 192 -8.29 4.95 -10.08
CA TRP A 192 -9.39 5.23 -9.17
C TRP A 192 -9.02 4.78 -7.74
N GLY A 193 -9.85 5.13 -6.76
CA GLY A 193 -9.70 4.65 -5.37
C GLY A 193 -8.48 5.23 -4.64
N ILE A 194 -7.57 4.38 -4.18
CA ILE A 194 -6.42 4.77 -3.32
C ILE A 194 -5.59 5.93 -3.91
N PRO A 195 -5.18 5.92 -5.21
CA PRO A 195 -4.37 7.00 -5.76
C PRO A 195 -5.09 8.35 -5.84
N GLU A 196 -6.42 8.37 -5.84
CA GLU A 196 -7.21 9.61 -5.82
C GLU A 196 -7.36 10.18 -4.40
N ALA A 197 -7.30 9.32 -3.39
CA ALA A 197 -7.42 9.68 -1.98
C ALA A 197 -6.10 10.15 -1.33
N ILE A 198 -4.95 9.93 -1.97
CA ILE A 198 -3.67 10.34 -1.41
C ILE A 198 -3.42 11.84 -1.58
N GLY A 199 -3.05 12.50 -0.48
CA GLY A 199 -2.69 13.92 -0.48
C GLY A 199 -1.33 14.21 -1.11
N HIS A 200 -1.00 15.49 -1.21
CA HIS A 200 0.29 15.94 -1.71
C HIS A 200 1.48 15.33 -0.95
N GLY A 201 2.51 14.96 -1.68
CA GLY A 201 3.75 14.42 -1.12
C GLY A 201 3.79 12.90 -1.04
N TRP A 202 2.74 12.18 -1.45
CA TRP A 202 2.73 10.74 -1.61
C TRP A 202 3.02 10.32 -3.05
N SER A 203 3.80 9.28 -3.21
CA SER A 203 3.93 8.50 -4.45
C SER A 203 3.26 7.15 -4.25
N SER A 204 2.61 6.63 -5.29
CA SER A 204 1.90 5.34 -5.26
C SER A 204 2.41 4.39 -6.32
N TRP A 205 2.52 3.12 -5.96
CA TRP A 205 2.69 1.96 -6.82
C TRP A 205 1.54 1.04 -6.51
N PHE A 206 0.64 0.85 -7.44
CA PHE A 206 -0.62 0.17 -7.14
C PHE A 206 -1.09 -0.72 -8.30
N LYS A 207 -2.02 -1.62 -8.00
CA LYS A 207 -2.81 -2.34 -9.00
C LYS A 207 -4.23 -2.45 -8.51
N GLY A 208 -5.16 -2.12 -9.41
CA GLY A 208 -6.58 -2.36 -9.25
C GLY A 208 -7.03 -3.62 -9.98
N GLY A 209 -8.17 -4.14 -9.57
CA GLY A 209 -8.85 -5.23 -10.25
C GLY A 209 -10.34 -5.15 -9.96
N TRP A 210 -11.14 -5.44 -10.97
CA TRP A 210 -12.58 -5.48 -10.84
C TRP A 210 -13.18 -6.50 -11.81
N ARG A 211 -14.39 -6.95 -11.47
CA ARG A 211 -15.22 -7.84 -12.27
C ARG A 211 -16.67 -7.46 -12.04
N PRO A 212 -17.48 -7.30 -13.11
CA PRO A 212 -18.93 -7.08 -12.98
C PRO A 212 -19.65 -8.35 -12.53
N PRO A 213 -20.93 -8.27 -12.13
CA PRO A 213 -21.79 -9.44 -11.98
C PRO A 213 -21.80 -10.29 -13.24
N GLY A 214 -21.82 -11.62 -13.08
CA GLY A 214 -21.84 -12.56 -14.22
C GLY A 214 -20.50 -12.69 -14.97
N GLY A 215 -19.40 -12.33 -14.34
CA GLY A 215 -18.04 -12.49 -14.90
C GLY A 215 -17.67 -13.95 -15.17
N LYS A 216 -16.47 -14.16 -15.76
CA LYS A 216 -15.93 -15.50 -16.08
C LYS A 216 -16.08 -16.45 -14.88
N HIS A 217 -16.42 -17.71 -15.15
CA HIS A 217 -16.59 -18.77 -14.15
C HIS A 217 -17.71 -18.55 -13.13
N ASN A 218 -18.80 -17.82 -13.49
CA ASN A 218 -19.91 -17.51 -12.59
C ASN A 218 -19.50 -16.87 -11.26
N SER A 219 -18.33 -16.24 -11.24
CA SER A 219 -17.86 -15.52 -10.06
C SER A 219 -18.62 -14.22 -9.90
N GLY A 220 -18.99 -13.90 -8.66
CA GLY A 220 -19.64 -12.65 -8.30
C GLY A 220 -18.83 -11.40 -8.65
N PRO A 221 -19.43 -10.22 -8.50
CA PRO A 221 -18.72 -8.97 -8.68
C PRO A 221 -17.59 -8.86 -7.64
N VAL A 222 -16.52 -8.19 -8.02
CA VAL A 222 -15.45 -7.79 -7.09
C VAL A 222 -14.87 -6.45 -7.50
N THR A 223 -14.37 -5.70 -6.50
CA THR A 223 -13.59 -4.48 -6.72
C THR A 223 -12.45 -4.45 -5.69
N HIS A 224 -11.23 -4.48 -6.17
CA HIS A 224 -10.05 -4.61 -5.34
C HIS A 224 -9.00 -3.59 -5.73
N GLN A 225 -8.24 -3.12 -4.76
CA GLN A 225 -7.05 -2.33 -5.02
C GLN A 225 -6.03 -2.52 -3.91
N ALA A 226 -4.76 -2.61 -4.28
CA ALA A 226 -3.66 -2.64 -3.33
C ALA A 226 -2.52 -1.74 -3.81
N ALA A 227 -1.85 -1.09 -2.86
CA ALA A 227 -0.84 -0.09 -3.14
C ALA A 227 0.29 -0.09 -2.11
N LEU A 228 1.50 0.21 -2.58
CA LEU A 228 2.57 0.78 -1.77
C LEU A 228 2.51 2.29 -1.90
N LEU A 229 2.48 2.99 -0.77
CA LEU A 229 2.52 4.44 -0.68
C LEU A 229 3.80 4.88 0.01
N VAL A 230 4.50 5.84 -0.57
CA VAL A 230 5.73 6.41 0.00
C VAL A 230 5.60 7.92 0.04
N HIS A 231 5.71 8.49 1.23
CA HIS A 231 5.70 9.92 1.42
C HIS A 231 7.09 10.52 1.15
N ARG A 232 7.14 11.77 0.68
CA ARG A 232 8.39 12.51 0.41
C ARG A 232 9.35 12.58 1.61
N ARG A 233 8.88 12.34 2.83
CA ARG A 233 9.69 12.28 4.05
C ARG A 233 10.31 10.91 4.31
N GLY A 234 10.07 9.93 3.42
CA GLY A 234 10.57 8.57 3.53
C GLY A 234 9.67 7.60 4.28
N GLU A 235 8.55 8.05 4.86
CA GLU A 235 7.57 7.14 5.44
C GLU A 235 6.89 6.33 4.33
N ARG A 236 6.67 5.06 4.62
CA ARG A 236 6.01 4.14 3.70
C ARG A 236 4.94 3.32 4.40
N LEU A 237 3.86 3.07 3.68
CA LEU A 237 2.81 2.15 4.11
C LEU A 237 2.28 1.38 2.91
N ALA A 238 1.67 0.22 3.15
CA ALA A 238 0.85 -0.46 2.16
C ALA A 238 -0.60 -0.44 2.62
N LEU A 239 -1.50 -0.30 1.65
CA LEU A 239 -2.95 -0.36 1.84
C LEU A 239 -3.51 -1.32 0.80
N ALA A 240 -4.33 -2.27 1.24
CA ALA A 240 -5.15 -3.11 0.39
C ALA A 240 -6.60 -3.02 0.82
N VAL A 241 -7.51 -2.92 -0.15
CA VAL A 241 -8.96 -2.96 0.05
C VAL A 241 -9.53 -3.96 -0.94
N LEU A 242 -10.28 -4.93 -0.43
CA LEU A 242 -10.95 -5.97 -1.19
C LEU A 242 -12.44 -5.95 -0.87
N THR A 243 -13.28 -6.05 -1.89
CA THR A 243 -14.73 -6.08 -1.72
C THR A 243 -15.40 -6.86 -2.84
N ASP A 244 -16.53 -7.48 -2.55
CA ASP A 244 -17.41 -8.13 -3.52
C ASP A 244 -18.47 -7.16 -4.09
N GLU A 245 -18.36 -5.88 -3.80
CA GLU A 245 -19.22 -4.87 -4.41
C GLU A 245 -18.88 -4.70 -5.90
N ALA A 246 -19.93 -4.54 -6.73
CA ALA A 246 -19.75 -4.20 -8.13
C ALA A 246 -19.02 -2.85 -8.29
N PRO A 247 -18.15 -2.69 -9.32
CA PRO A 247 -17.38 -1.46 -9.50
C PRO A 247 -18.29 -0.24 -9.71
N TRP A 248 -19.29 -0.37 -10.57
CA TRP A 248 -20.30 0.64 -10.85
C TRP A 248 -21.65 0.18 -10.33
N GLY A 249 -22.48 1.13 -9.86
CA GLY A 249 -23.80 0.82 -9.33
C GLY A 249 -23.82 0.11 -7.97
N GLY A 250 -22.82 -0.72 -7.66
CA GLY A 250 -22.64 -1.32 -6.35
C GLY A 250 -21.76 -0.52 -5.40
N GLY A 251 -21.06 0.49 -5.89
CA GLY A 251 -20.25 1.38 -5.07
C GLY A 251 -18.83 0.92 -4.77
N GLY A 252 -18.32 -0.16 -5.39
CA GLY A 252 -17.00 -0.72 -5.08
C GLY A 252 -15.85 0.30 -5.19
N PHE A 253 -15.81 1.11 -6.26
CA PHE A 253 -14.81 2.18 -6.39
C PHE A 253 -14.96 3.23 -5.28
N ALA A 254 -16.18 3.68 -5.01
CA ALA A 254 -16.46 4.66 -3.97
C ALA A 254 -16.16 4.13 -2.56
N THR A 255 -16.35 2.84 -2.32
CA THR A 255 -15.99 2.16 -1.07
C THR A 255 -14.48 2.18 -0.86
N ILE A 256 -13.68 1.87 -1.89
CA ILE A 256 -12.22 1.91 -1.83
C ILE A 256 -11.72 3.34 -1.56
N GLU A 257 -12.23 4.32 -2.31
CA GLU A 257 -11.89 5.73 -2.13
C GLU A 257 -12.24 6.23 -0.72
N SER A 258 -13.46 5.91 -0.25
CA SER A 258 -13.92 6.28 1.09
C SER A 258 -13.09 5.65 2.22
N LEU A 259 -12.60 4.42 2.05
CA LEU A 259 -11.71 3.77 3.01
C LEU A 259 -10.32 4.41 2.99
N ALA A 260 -9.78 4.67 1.80
CA ALA A 260 -8.50 5.33 1.64
C ALA A 260 -8.52 6.74 2.26
N ASP A 261 -9.55 7.53 2.02
CA ASP A 261 -9.75 8.84 2.64
C ASP A 261 -9.75 8.77 4.16
N ARG A 262 -10.51 7.84 4.74
CA ARG A 262 -10.59 7.68 6.21
C ARG A 262 -9.28 7.29 6.85
N LEU A 263 -8.45 6.57 6.12
CA LEU A 263 -7.14 6.09 6.59
C LEU A 263 -6.06 7.14 6.36
N LEU A 264 -6.08 7.84 5.23
CA LEU A 264 -4.95 8.65 4.76
C LEU A 264 -5.18 10.15 4.93
N SER A 265 -6.42 10.61 5.17
CA SER A 265 -6.71 12.03 5.38
C SER A 265 -6.25 12.52 6.75
N SER A 266 -4.96 12.75 6.87
CA SER A 266 -4.44 13.76 7.82
C SER A 266 -4.50 15.18 7.20
N THR A 267 -5.05 15.31 6.00
CA THR A 267 -5.29 16.55 5.24
C THR A 267 -6.78 16.61 4.86
N PRO A 268 -7.44 17.77 4.88
CA PRO A 268 -8.86 17.85 4.54
C PRO A 268 -9.12 17.35 3.12
N PRO A 269 -10.28 16.71 2.86
CA PRO A 269 -10.58 16.11 1.58
C PRO A 269 -10.61 17.15 0.48
N HIS A 270 -9.97 16.86 -0.65
CA HIS A 270 -10.20 17.59 -1.88
C HIS A 270 -11.65 17.28 -2.32
N ARG A 271 -12.54 18.25 -2.19
CA ARG A 271 -13.89 18.19 -2.74
C ARG A 271 -13.82 18.38 -4.26
N GLY A 272 -13.49 17.35 -4.99
CA GLY A 272 -13.64 17.26 -6.41
C GLY A 272 -14.74 16.22 -6.71
N GLY A 273 -15.95 16.70 -7.06
CA GLY A 273 -17.00 15.80 -7.51
C GLY A 273 -16.63 15.16 -8.84
N TRP A 274 -16.87 13.87 -8.97
CA TRP A 274 -16.83 13.15 -10.22
C TRP A 274 -17.89 13.72 -11.17
N PRO A 275 -17.58 13.97 -12.44
CA PRO A 275 -18.63 14.08 -13.44
C PRO A 275 -19.26 12.69 -13.59
N VAL A 276 -20.53 12.59 -13.26
CA VAL A 276 -21.37 11.42 -13.59
C VAL A 276 -21.54 11.42 -15.11
N PRO A 277 -21.31 10.29 -15.82
CA PRO A 277 -21.59 10.19 -17.24
C PRO A 277 -23.07 10.27 -17.54
#